data_1e187d7c20c2909b016e44f21001c38a
#
_entry.id   1e187d7c20c2909b016e44f21001c38a
#
_cell.length_a   1.000
_cell.length_b   1.000
_cell.length_c   1.000
_cell.angle_alpha   90.00
_cell.angle_beta   90.00
_cell.angle_gamma   90.00
#
_symmetry.space_group_name_H-M   'P 1'
#
loop_
_entity.id
_entity.type
_entity.pdbx_description
1 polymer ?
#
loop_
_entity_poly.entity_id
_entity_poly.type
_entity_poly.pdbx_seq_one_letter_code
_entity_poly.pdbx_strand_id
1 'polypeptide(L)'
;RLGLEIGMHNSPGFSVTGGPWIDPAHAMQKVVWTKRAVPGGAVLKGAALERPWACLGHYRDIAVLAVPDGAAVAAGDILDLTSRVRDGALDWRAPAGRNWTVYRFGHTPTGQRTHPVPDEIRKTCLETDKLSREATELHIREGLEPLRKRLGRHWGRTFTHITVDS
;
A
#
# COMPACT_ATOMS: atom_id res chain seq x y z
N ARG A 1 4.75 -35.64 29.98
CA ARG A 1 4.89 -34.33 29.33
C ARG A 1 6.32 -34.21 28.81
N LEU A 2 6.50 -33.88 27.51
CA LEU A 2 7.82 -33.86 26.88
C LEU A 2 8.54 -32.52 27.08
N GLY A 3 7.91 -31.51 27.68
CA GLY A 3 8.50 -30.17 27.88
C GLY A 3 8.74 -29.39 26.59
N LEU A 4 8.07 -29.76 25.48
CA LEU A 4 8.25 -29.10 24.19
C LEU A 4 7.46 -27.78 24.11
N GLU A 5 8.04 -26.82 23.45
CA GLU A 5 7.43 -25.56 23.08
C GLU A 5 7.19 -25.47 21.57
N ILE A 6 6.18 -24.73 21.17
CA ILE A 6 5.84 -24.47 19.77
C ILE A 6 5.76 -22.96 19.58
N GLY A 7 6.36 -22.47 18.51
CA GLY A 7 6.22 -21.10 18.04
C GLY A 7 5.61 -21.05 16.65
N MET A 8 5.21 -19.87 16.24
CA MET A 8 4.76 -19.57 14.90
C MET A 8 5.68 -18.55 14.25
N HIS A 9 6.00 -18.76 12.98
CA HIS A 9 6.81 -17.83 12.21
C HIS A 9 5.88 -16.97 11.34
N ASN A 10 6.04 -15.65 11.44
CA ASN A 10 5.33 -14.65 10.67
C ASN A 10 6.29 -13.99 9.68
N SER A 11 6.44 -14.57 8.48
CA SER A 11 7.30 -14.07 7.41
C SER A 11 6.49 -13.64 6.19
N PRO A 12 6.99 -12.68 5.39
CA PRO A 12 6.39 -12.31 4.12
C PRO A 12 6.16 -13.53 3.22
N GLY A 13 4.95 -13.62 2.66
CA GLY A 13 4.57 -14.74 1.81
C GLY A 13 4.06 -15.99 2.53
N PHE A 14 4.14 -16.07 3.86
CA PHE A 14 3.61 -17.20 4.61
C PHE A 14 2.17 -16.96 5.07
N SER A 15 1.42 -18.06 5.29
CA SER A 15 -0.01 -18.02 5.64
C SER A 15 -0.35 -17.24 6.90
N VAL A 16 0.63 -16.98 7.76
CA VAL A 16 0.46 -16.21 9.00
C VAL A 16 0.57 -14.70 8.79
N THR A 17 0.95 -14.24 7.59
CA THR A 17 1.14 -12.81 7.29
C THR A 17 -0.10 -12.13 6.70
N GLY A 18 -1.17 -12.86 6.54
CA GLY A 18 -2.42 -12.37 5.97
C GLY A 18 -3.49 -13.46 5.97
N GLY A 19 -4.46 -13.35 5.08
CA GLY A 19 -5.53 -14.33 5.00
C GLY A 19 -6.73 -13.85 4.20
N PRO A 20 -7.81 -14.66 4.13
CA PRO A 20 -9.00 -14.32 3.36
C PRO A 20 -9.79 -13.13 3.92
N TRP A 21 -9.50 -12.68 5.14
CA TRP A 21 -10.07 -11.50 5.76
C TRP A 21 -9.41 -10.18 5.33
N ILE A 22 -8.27 -10.25 4.61
CA ILE A 22 -7.57 -9.07 4.11
C ILE A 22 -8.14 -8.67 2.76
N ASP A 23 -8.82 -7.56 2.72
CA ASP A 23 -9.31 -6.94 1.50
C ASP A 23 -8.23 -6.07 0.81
N PRO A 24 -8.47 -5.57 -0.41
CA PRO A 24 -7.49 -4.74 -1.10
C PRO A 24 -7.08 -3.46 -0.36
N ALA A 25 -7.92 -2.91 0.51
CA ALA A 25 -7.59 -1.69 1.26
C ALA A 25 -6.63 -1.95 2.43
N HIS A 26 -6.64 -3.18 2.97
CA HIS A 26 -5.80 -3.61 4.09
C HIS A 26 -4.61 -4.48 3.65
N ALA A 27 -4.52 -4.78 2.34
CA ALA A 27 -3.41 -5.53 1.77
C ALA A 27 -2.16 -4.67 1.65
N MET A 28 -0.99 -5.32 1.61
CA MET A 28 0.30 -4.67 1.40
C MET A 28 0.28 -3.78 0.16
N GLN A 29 0.63 -2.51 0.32
CA GLN A 29 0.54 -1.47 -0.71
C GLN A 29 1.89 -1.23 -1.40
N LYS A 30 1.82 -0.67 -2.60
CA LYS A 30 2.96 -0.09 -3.34
C LYS A 30 2.59 1.27 -3.91
N VAL A 31 3.58 2.14 -4.02
CA VAL A 31 3.43 3.43 -4.69
C VAL A 31 3.42 3.21 -6.20
N VAL A 32 2.50 3.89 -6.87
CA VAL A 32 2.37 3.94 -8.32
C VAL A 32 2.20 5.39 -8.76
N TRP A 33 2.57 5.70 -10.01
CA TRP A 33 2.44 7.05 -10.53
C TRP A 33 2.23 7.08 -12.04
N THR A 34 1.64 8.17 -12.52
CA THR A 34 1.65 8.60 -13.91
C THR A 34 2.35 9.94 -14.03
N LYS A 35 2.74 10.32 -15.23
CA LYS A 35 3.41 11.59 -15.49
C LYS A 35 2.86 12.27 -16.74
N ARG A 36 2.88 13.60 -16.73
CA ARG A 36 2.48 14.43 -17.85
C ARG A 36 3.45 15.60 -18.03
N ALA A 37 4.01 15.76 -19.23
CA ALA A 37 4.82 16.93 -19.56
C ALA A 37 3.91 18.15 -19.74
N VAL A 38 4.37 19.31 -19.23
CA VAL A 38 3.65 20.58 -19.29
C VAL A 38 4.63 21.69 -19.65
N PRO A 39 4.48 22.35 -20.80
CA PRO A 39 5.33 23.49 -21.16
C PRO A 39 5.21 24.65 -20.17
N GLY A 40 6.32 25.37 -19.99
CA GLY A 40 6.31 26.60 -19.19
C GLY A 40 5.32 27.63 -19.73
N GLY A 41 4.59 28.27 -18.83
CA GLY A 41 3.53 29.22 -19.16
C GLY A 41 2.18 28.61 -19.58
N ALA A 42 2.11 27.28 -19.78
CA ALA A 42 0.85 26.63 -20.16
C ALA A 42 -0.22 26.77 -19.08
N VAL A 43 -1.46 26.88 -19.51
CA VAL A 43 -2.64 26.91 -18.64
C VAL A 43 -3.39 25.60 -18.77
N LEU A 44 -3.44 24.85 -17.70
CA LEU A 44 -4.28 23.67 -17.54
C LEU A 44 -5.57 24.10 -16.86
N LYS A 45 -6.70 23.86 -17.52
CA LYS A 45 -8.03 24.15 -16.97
C LYS A 45 -8.89 22.88 -17.09
N GLY A 46 -9.24 22.28 -15.97
CA GLY A 46 -9.94 21.00 -15.95
C GLY A 46 -9.16 19.89 -16.66
N ALA A 47 -7.83 19.95 -16.66
CA ALA A 47 -7.01 19.00 -17.41
C ALA A 47 -6.97 17.65 -16.73
N ALA A 48 -7.55 16.61 -17.35
CA ALA A 48 -7.55 15.26 -16.82
C ALA A 48 -6.11 14.75 -16.61
N LEU A 49 -5.84 14.26 -15.41
CA LEU A 49 -4.62 13.54 -15.08
C LEU A 49 -4.93 12.04 -15.11
N GLU A 50 -4.16 11.33 -15.92
CA GLU A 50 -4.28 9.87 -16.01
C GLU A 50 -4.13 9.25 -14.61
N ARG A 51 -5.07 8.36 -14.26
CA ARG A 51 -5.00 7.59 -13.03
C ARG A 51 -4.00 6.46 -13.19
N PRO A 52 -3.06 6.26 -12.24
CA PRO A 52 -2.20 5.09 -12.25
C PRO A 52 -2.98 3.77 -12.23
N TRP A 53 -2.35 2.73 -12.75
CA TRP A 53 -2.93 1.39 -12.72
C TRP A 53 -3.28 0.96 -11.28
N ALA A 54 -4.47 0.36 -11.11
CA ALA A 54 -5.01 -0.05 -9.84
C ALA A 54 -5.08 -1.58 -9.73
N CYS A 55 -4.24 -2.19 -8.90
CA CYS A 55 -4.31 -3.60 -8.59
C CYS A 55 -5.60 -3.91 -7.81
N LEU A 56 -6.30 -4.98 -8.18
CA LEU A 56 -7.55 -5.42 -7.54
C LEU A 56 -8.61 -4.30 -7.45
N GLY A 57 -8.54 -3.32 -8.36
CA GLY A 57 -9.48 -2.19 -8.39
C GLY A 57 -9.31 -1.15 -7.27
N HIS A 58 -8.39 -1.36 -6.34
CA HIS A 58 -8.14 -0.43 -5.23
C HIS A 58 -7.01 0.55 -5.55
N TYR A 59 -7.28 1.85 -5.36
CA TYR A 59 -6.33 2.93 -5.56
C TYR A 59 -6.71 4.12 -4.68
N ARG A 60 -5.71 4.77 -4.09
CA ARG A 60 -5.85 6.05 -3.39
C ARG A 60 -4.78 7.02 -3.85
N ASP A 61 -5.18 8.26 -4.14
CA ASP A 61 -4.25 9.35 -4.41
C ASP A 61 -3.41 9.68 -3.17
N ILE A 62 -2.13 9.98 -3.37
CA ILE A 62 -1.20 10.48 -2.35
C ILE A 62 -0.94 11.96 -2.59
N ALA A 63 -0.43 12.30 -3.78
CA ALA A 63 -0.04 13.67 -4.10
C ALA A 63 0.01 13.89 -5.62
N VAL A 64 -0.14 15.15 -6.02
CA VAL A 64 0.18 15.61 -7.37
C VAL A 64 1.28 16.66 -7.26
N LEU A 65 2.44 16.37 -7.86
CA LEU A 65 3.62 17.19 -7.78
C LEU A 65 4.04 17.66 -9.17
N ALA A 66 4.37 18.95 -9.31
CA ALA A 66 5.02 19.46 -10.49
C ALA A 66 6.53 19.61 -10.24
N VAL A 67 7.32 18.87 -11.01
CA VAL A 67 8.78 18.86 -10.97
C VAL A 67 9.29 19.63 -12.16
N PRO A 68 10.15 20.65 -12.01
CA PRO A 68 10.73 21.35 -13.15
C PRO A 68 11.70 20.44 -13.90
N ASP A 69 11.73 20.54 -15.22
CA ASP A 69 12.71 19.81 -16.02
C ASP A 69 14.10 20.37 -15.78
N GLY A 70 15.09 19.49 -15.60
CA GLY A 70 16.48 19.88 -15.38
C GLY A 70 17.34 18.72 -14.88
N ALA A 71 18.67 18.86 -14.98
CA ALA A 71 19.62 17.83 -14.55
C ALA A 71 19.73 17.69 -13.01
N ALA A 72 19.44 18.77 -12.28
CA ALA A 72 19.42 18.79 -10.84
C ALA A 72 18.21 19.61 -10.39
N VAL A 73 17.35 19.04 -9.54
CA VAL A 73 16.16 19.68 -9.00
C VAL A 73 16.26 19.69 -7.48
N ALA A 74 16.23 20.88 -6.89
CA ALA A 74 16.14 20.99 -5.43
C ALA A 74 14.72 20.70 -4.95
N ALA A 75 14.58 20.17 -3.74
CA ALA A 75 13.26 19.87 -3.17
C ALA A 75 12.35 21.11 -3.11
N GLY A 76 12.92 22.30 -2.87
CA GLY A 76 12.19 23.56 -2.84
C GLY A 76 11.67 24.05 -4.20
N ASP A 77 12.15 23.46 -5.32
CA ASP A 77 11.65 23.76 -6.67
C ASP A 77 10.41 22.95 -7.06
N ILE A 78 10.11 21.90 -6.29
CA ILE A 78 8.96 21.03 -6.52
C ILE A 78 7.70 21.71 -5.98
N LEU A 79 6.66 21.80 -6.81
CA LEU A 79 5.39 22.40 -6.42
C LEU A 79 4.37 21.32 -6.09
N ASP A 80 3.77 21.41 -4.91
CA ASP A 80 2.64 20.57 -4.53
C ASP A 80 1.35 21.14 -5.12
N LEU A 81 0.74 20.36 -6.02
CA LEU A 81 -0.51 20.70 -6.71
C LEU A 81 -1.69 19.88 -6.20
N THR A 82 -1.54 19.10 -5.15
CA THR A 82 -2.56 18.17 -4.64
C THR A 82 -3.89 18.85 -4.38
N SER A 83 -3.87 20.02 -3.75
CA SER A 83 -5.09 20.80 -3.46
C SER A 83 -5.76 21.43 -4.68
N ARG A 84 -5.07 21.42 -5.84
CA ARG A 84 -5.56 21.96 -7.13
C ARG A 84 -6.21 20.89 -8.00
N VAL A 85 -6.23 19.65 -7.55
CA VAL A 85 -6.87 18.54 -8.26
C VAL A 85 -8.27 18.30 -7.69
N ARG A 86 -9.25 18.26 -8.56
CA ARG A 86 -10.65 17.91 -8.23
C ARG A 86 -11.13 16.85 -9.20
N ASP A 87 -11.62 15.73 -8.70
CA ASP A 87 -12.12 14.60 -9.50
C ASP A 87 -11.13 14.13 -10.59
N GLY A 88 -9.82 14.16 -10.28
CA GLY A 88 -8.76 13.77 -11.20
C GLY A 88 -8.41 14.82 -12.26
N ALA A 89 -9.01 16.00 -12.22
CA ALA A 89 -8.73 17.12 -13.10
C ALA A 89 -7.92 18.21 -12.39
N LEU A 90 -6.91 18.75 -13.08
CA LEU A 90 -5.98 19.75 -12.58
C LEU A 90 -6.29 21.14 -13.16
N ASP A 91 -6.41 22.12 -12.27
CA ASP A 91 -6.42 23.55 -12.59
C ASP A 91 -5.08 24.19 -12.16
N TRP A 92 -4.24 24.53 -13.13
CA TRP A 92 -2.93 25.09 -12.85
C TRP A 92 -2.38 25.90 -14.03
N ARG A 93 -1.69 27.00 -13.70
CA ARG A 93 -0.84 27.72 -14.64
C ARG A 93 0.60 27.40 -14.34
N ALA A 94 1.31 26.75 -15.28
CA ALA A 94 2.72 26.44 -15.13
C ALA A 94 3.55 27.74 -15.15
N PRO A 95 4.48 27.95 -14.22
CA PRO A 95 5.42 29.05 -14.28
C PRO A 95 6.19 29.04 -15.60
N ALA A 96 6.37 30.24 -16.20
CA ALA A 96 7.13 30.39 -17.42
C ALA A 96 8.65 30.23 -17.17
N GLY A 97 9.42 30.09 -18.24
CA GLY A 97 10.88 30.03 -18.20
C GLY A 97 11.47 28.63 -18.14
N ARG A 98 10.71 27.62 -17.76
CA ARG A 98 11.11 26.21 -17.80
C ARG A 98 9.90 25.29 -18.02
N ASN A 99 10.13 24.09 -18.54
CA ASN A 99 9.11 23.06 -18.65
C ASN A 99 8.96 22.29 -17.33
N TRP A 100 7.88 21.56 -17.21
CA TRP A 100 7.48 20.86 -16.01
C TRP A 100 7.03 19.44 -16.34
N THR A 101 7.29 18.53 -15.43
CA THR A 101 6.65 17.21 -15.43
C THR A 101 5.73 17.11 -14.22
N VAL A 102 4.43 16.95 -14.46
CA VAL A 102 3.42 16.73 -13.41
C VAL A 102 3.32 15.25 -13.16
N TYR A 103 3.55 14.83 -11.91
CA TYR A 103 3.37 13.46 -11.43
C TYR A 103 2.11 13.37 -10.60
N ARG A 104 1.31 12.34 -10.85
CA ARG A 104 0.21 11.93 -9.97
C ARG A 104 0.61 10.64 -9.27
N PHE A 105 0.88 10.71 -7.97
CA PHE A 105 1.22 9.59 -7.12
C PHE A 105 0.00 9.06 -6.41
N GLY A 106 -0.05 7.76 -6.27
CA GLY A 106 -1.02 7.07 -5.44
C GLY A 106 -0.46 5.75 -4.95
N HIS A 107 -1.27 5.00 -4.23
CA HIS A 107 -0.94 3.66 -3.82
C HIS A 107 -2.02 2.67 -4.21
N THR A 108 -1.60 1.42 -4.40
CA THR A 108 -2.44 0.28 -4.77
C THR A 108 -1.87 -0.98 -4.15
N PRO A 109 -2.68 -2.03 -3.92
CA PRO A 109 -2.14 -3.30 -3.45
C PRO A 109 -1.01 -3.83 -4.32
N THR A 110 -0.03 -4.49 -3.70
CA THR A 110 1.01 -5.22 -4.44
C THR A 110 0.44 -6.40 -5.21
N GLY A 111 -0.70 -6.95 -4.73
CA GLY A 111 -1.27 -8.20 -5.18
C GLY A 111 -0.59 -9.44 -4.60
N GLN A 112 0.39 -9.23 -3.69
CA GLN A 112 1.10 -10.32 -3.03
C GLN A 112 0.14 -11.17 -2.19
N ARG A 113 0.40 -12.46 -2.20
CA ARG A 113 -0.44 -13.45 -1.52
C ARG A 113 0.38 -14.27 -0.55
N THR A 114 -0.29 -14.73 0.50
CA THR A 114 0.31 -15.61 1.50
C THR A 114 0.58 -17.00 0.94
N HIS A 115 1.57 -17.69 1.50
CA HIS A 115 1.98 -19.06 1.21
C HIS A 115 2.24 -19.85 2.51
N PRO A 116 2.15 -21.18 2.50
CA PRO A 116 1.35 -21.99 1.58
C PRO A 116 -0.13 -21.90 1.95
N VAL A 117 -1.00 -21.82 0.96
CA VAL A 117 -2.47 -21.89 1.14
C VAL A 117 -3.07 -22.79 0.07
N PRO A 118 -4.20 -23.47 0.35
CA PRO A 118 -4.93 -24.24 -0.65
C PRO A 118 -5.30 -23.38 -1.86
N ASP A 119 -5.29 -23.97 -3.06
CA ASP A 119 -5.53 -23.24 -4.32
C ASP A 119 -6.92 -22.58 -4.35
N GLU A 120 -7.90 -23.19 -3.70
CA GLU A 120 -9.28 -22.71 -3.62
C GLU A 120 -9.39 -21.33 -2.96
N ILE A 121 -8.56 -21.06 -1.95
CA ILE A 121 -8.58 -19.80 -1.19
C ILE A 121 -7.40 -18.89 -1.54
N ARG A 122 -6.43 -19.32 -2.32
CA ARG A 122 -5.24 -18.52 -2.67
C ARG A 122 -5.59 -17.16 -3.24
N LYS A 123 -6.64 -17.07 -4.07
CA LYS A 123 -7.08 -15.81 -4.68
C LYS A 123 -7.55 -14.76 -3.68
N THR A 124 -7.99 -15.18 -2.50
CA THR A 124 -8.53 -14.32 -1.44
C THR A 124 -7.55 -14.06 -0.30
N CYS A 125 -6.44 -14.82 -0.21
CA CYS A 125 -5.46 -14.68 0.87
C CYS A 125 -4.40 -13.63 0.52
N LEU A 126 -4.71 -12.35 0.69
CA LEU A 126 -3.76 -11.25 0.51
C LEU A 126 -2.84 -11.12 1.73
N GLU A 127 -1.63 -10.62 1.50
CA GLU A 127 -0.74 -10.20 2.58
C GLU A 127 -1.22 -8.90 3.22
N THR A 128 -1.15 -8.84 4.54
CA THR A 128 -1.49 -7.67 5.35
C THR A 128 -0.50 -6.54 5.12
N ASP A 129 -0.98 -5.31 5.06
CA ASP A 129 -0.12 -4.13 5.15
C ASP A 129 0.40 -3.96 6.58
N LYS A 130 1.64 -4.38 6.81
CA LYS A 130 2.29 -4.33 8.13
C LYS A 130 2.65 -2.92 8.58
N LEU A 131 2.63 -1.95 7.67
CA LEU A 131 2.84 -0.53 7.97
C LEU A 131 1.52 0.19 8.32
N SER A 132 0.37 -0.46 8.09
CA SER A 132 -0.94 0.03 8.48
C SER A 132 -1.36 -0.57 9.83
N ARG A 133 -1.60 0.32 10.82
CA ARG A 133 -2.13 -0.09 12.12
C ARG A 133 -3.50 -0.78 11.98
N GLU A 134 -4.38 -0.20 11.16
CA GLU A 134 -5.73 -0.73 10.93
C GLU A 134 -5.69 -2.14 10.32
N ALA A 135 -4.84 -2.36 9.31
CA ALA A 135 -4.66 -3.66 8.68
C ALA A 135 -4.07 -4.69 9.67
N THR A 136 -3.10 -4.26 10.50
CA THR A 136 -2.50 -5.11 11.53
C THR A 136 -3.52 -5.51 12.60
N GLU A 137 -4.33 -4.57 13.09
CA GLU A 137 -5.40 -4.84 14.06
C GLU A 137 -6.46 -5.78 13.47
N LEU A 138 -6.84 -5.60 12.20
CA LEU A 138 -7.72 -6.52 11.48
C LEU A 138 -7.13 -7.93 11.45
N HIS A 139 -5.85 -8.06 11.05
CA HIS A 139 -5.18 -9.35 10.98
C HIS A 139 -5.09 -10.04 12.35
N ILE A 140 -4.78 -9.31 13.41
CA ILE A 140 -4.77 -9.85 14.79
C ILE A 140 -6.16 -10.37 15.17
N ARG A 141 -7.19 -9.56 14.93
CA ARG A 141 -8.58 -9.90 15.31
C ARG A 141 -9.11 -11.12 14.57
N GLU A 142 -8.89 -11.21 13.27
CA GLU A 142 -9.48 -12.26 12.42
C GLU A 142 -8.57 -13.50 12.30
N GLY A 143 -7.25 -13.34 12.43
CA GLY A 143 -6.29 -14.44 12.32
C GLY A 143 -5.80 -14.98 13.66
N LEU A 144 -5.22 -14.11 14.50
CA LEU A 144 -4.54 -14.55 15.72
C LEU A 144 -5.49 -14.79 16.90
N GLU A 145 -6.50 -13.96 17.10
CA GLU A 145 -7.45 -14.14 18.21
C GLU A 145 -8.26 -15.45 18.14
N PRO A 146 -8.74 -15.92 16.98
CA PRO A 146 -9.34 -17.25 16.87
C PRO A 146 -8.36 -18.37 17.22
N LEU A 147 -7.08 -18.24 16.81
CA LEU A 147 -6.02 -19.19 17.17
C LEU A 147 -5.81 -19.22 18.69
N ARG A 148 -5.66 -18.05 19.32
CA ARG A 148 -5.53 -17.90 20.78
C ARG A 148 -6.69 -18.58 21.52
N LYS A 149 -7.92 -18.36 21.08
CA LYS A 149 -9.11 -18.98 21.68
C LYS A 149 -9.10 -20.51 21.58
N ARG A 150 -8.66 -21.05 20.41
CA ARG A 150 -8.57 -22.50 20.20
C ARG A 150 -7.46 -23.15 21.03
N LEU A 151 -6.32 -22.48 21.19
CA LEU A 151 -5.20 -22.97 21.99
C LEU A 151 -5.51 -22.93 23.51
N GLY A 152 -6.36 -22.01 23.95
CA GLY A 152 -6.82 -21.92 25.33
C GLY A 152 -5.66 -21.97 26.33
N ARG A 153 -5.65 -22.98 27.23
CA ARG A 153 -4.61 -23.15 28.26
C ARG A 153 -3.17 -23.38 27.73
N HIS A 154 -3.02 -23.68 26.44
CA HIS A 154 -1.72 -23.89 25.80
C HIS A 154 -1.07 -22.58 25.36
N TRP A 155 -1.86 -21.50 25.25
CA TRP A 155 -1.34 -20.17 24.95
C TRP A 155 -0.47 -19.66 26.10
N GLY A 156 0.75 -19.25 25.78
CA GLY A 156 1.76 -18.83 26.78
C GLY A 156 2.41 -19.96 27.58
N ARG A 157 2.10 -21.25 27.27
CA ARG A 157 2.68 -22.42 27.96
C ARG A 157 3.36 -23.40 27.01
N THR A 158 2.66 -23.82 25.98
CA THR A 158 3.16 -24.68 24.91
C THR A 158 3.38 -23.87 23.66
N PHE A 159 2.45 -22.99 23.32
CA PHE A 159 2.62 -21.98 22.30
C PHE A 159 3.15 -20.69 22.97
N THR A 160 4.45 -20.45 22.87
CA THR A 160 5.16 -19.47 23.69
C THR A 160 5.62 -18.24 22.95
N HIS A 161 5.76 -18.30 21.61
CA HIS A 161 6.29 -17.18 20.85
C HIS A 161 5.77 -17.13 19.42
N ILE A 162 5.79 -15.93 18.86
CA ILE A 162 5.61 -15.63 17.45
C ILE A 162 6.88 -14.90 17.00
N THR A 163 7.58 -15.46 16.02
CA THR A 163 8.71 -14.80 15.37
C THR A 163 8.19 -13.98 14.21
N VAL A 164 8.53 -12.70 14.21
CA VAL A 164 8.21 -11.79 13.10
C VAL A 164 9.47 -11.57 12.29
N ASP A 165 9.40 -11.86 11.01
CA ASP A 165 10.46 -11.61 10.04
C ASP A 165 9.91 -10.60 9.01
N SER A 166 10.74 -9.64 8.63
CA SER A 166 10.36 -8.51 7.77
C SER A 166 11.07 -8.55 6.42
#